data_da6b222c8e74d3f86ab359755ab5336f
#
_entry.id   da6b222c8e74d3f86ab359755ab5336f
#
_cell.length_a   1.000
_cell.length_b   1.000
_cell.length_c   1.000
_cell.angle_alpha   90.00
_cell.angle_beta   90.00
_cell.angle_gamma   90.00
#
_symmetry.space_group_name_H-M   'P 1'
#
loop_
_entity.id
_entity.type
_entity.pdbx_description
1 polymer ?
#
loop_
_entity_poly.entity_id
_entity_poly.type
_entity_poly.pdbx_seq_one_letter_code
_entity_poly.pdbx_strand_id
1 'polypeptide(L)'
;MRKHKLLFLILTILFVGNYSNSYSQCACCAGAGIGSSNGDYNNGFLTLNKKQWLVEAYGDYRSIKDAGAPEEDEKLLTKMFIGSAGVRYGLNQHVTLSALLPYVFLHTNNGNDKGFGDLDLFATFKLLSKNNLNIAFQAGIELPTSESKPSSFDNTTVIVGSGSYDPMVGLIVSKNWERISIQGNTLFKKTTKGFNDNYYGNLSIQNFSFSYRLLGSANSCSIDSSKKSNELSLSIFGGYYGEWLDKLKEEDVVDENSGYYAGFFNIGTNLSIKKYSFPVTASLPVISNMNGVQNPPGFRIRLGIFRMF
;
A
#
# COMPACT_ATOMS: atom_id res chain seq x y z
N MET A 1 19.30 -5.70 -33.77
CA MET A 1 20.26 -5.21 -32.76
C MET A 1 20.09 -3.75 -32.28
N ARG A 2 19.44 -2.84 -33.00
CA ARG A 2 19.28 -1.42 -32.55
C ARG A 2 18.19 -1.19 -31.51
N LYS A 3 17.11 -1.98 -31.49
CA LYS A 3 15.96 -1.78 -30.57
C LYS A 3 16.25 -2.13 -29.12
N HIS A 4 17.14 -3.09 -28.85
CA HIS A 4 17.49 -3.48 -27.46
C HIS A 4 18.43 -2.47 -26.80
N LYS A 5 19.24 -1.74 -27.56
CA LYS A 5 20.12 -0.68 -27.02
C LYS A 5 19.32 0.55 -26.55
N LEU A 6 18.19 0.86 -27.23
CA LEU A 6 17.33 1.97 -26.84
C LEU A 6 16.58 1.68 -25.56
N LEU A 7 16.11 0.43 -25.36
CA LEU A 7 15.42 0.02 -24.15
C LEU A 7 16.35 0.04 -22.93
N PHE A 8 17.61 -0.38 -23.13
CA PHE A 8 18.63 -0.34 -22.08
C PHE A 8 19.04 1.09 -21.73
N LEU A 9 19.08 1.99 -22.71
CA LEU A 9 19.37 3.42 -22.49
C LEU A 9 18.25 4.12 -21.75
N ILE A 10 16.99 3.79 -22.02
CA ILE A 10 15.83 4.34 -21.30
C ILE A 10 15.82 3.83 -19.85
N LEU A 11 16.17 2.56 -19.62
CA LEU A 11 16.26 2.00 -18.27
C LEU A 11 17.41 2.64 -17.45
N THR A 12 18.54 2.99 -18.10
CA THR A 12 19.69 3.63 -17.42
C THR A 12 19.46 5.11 -17.12
N ILE A 13 18.67 5.83 -17.93
CA ILE A 13 18.36 7.26 -17.69
C ILE A 13 17.43 7.42 -16.48
N LEU A 14 16.64 6.41 -16.11
CA LEU A 14 15.78 6.41 -14.93
C LEU A 14 16.55 6.25 -13.59
N PHE A 15 17.86 5.95 -13.63
CA PHE A 15 18.66 5.69 -12.42
C PHE A 15 19.57 6.86 -11.99
N VAL A 16 19.56 8.00 -12.67
CA VAL A 16 20.37 9.16 -12.27
C VAL A 16 19.48 10.20 -11.58
N GLY A 17 19.14 9.93 -10.34
CA GLY A 17 18.44 10.89 -9.46
C GLY A 17 19.41 11.57 -8.50
N ASN A 18 19.36 12.87 -8.44
CA ASN A 18 20.14 13.69 -7.52
C ASN A 18 19.73 13.40 -6.07
N TYR A 19 20.71 13.16 -5.19
CA TYR A 19 20.51 13.03 -3.75
C TYR A 19 20.45 14.43 -3.14
N SER A 20 19.31 14.82 -2.59
CA SER A 20 19.19 15.95 -1.69
C SER A 20 18.82 15.44 -0.29
N ASN A 21 19.54 15.90 0.72
CA ASN A 21 19.28 15.58 2.13
C ASN A 21 18.10 16.45 2.61
N SER A 22 17.09 15.82 3.19
CA SER A 22 16.00 16.54 3.82
C SER A 22 15.37 15.71 4.95
N TYR A 23 14.84 16.39 5.96
CA TYR A 23 14.39 15.83 7.23
C TYR A 23 12.90 16.07 7.42
N SER A 24 12.07 15.13 7.79
CA SER A 24 10.81 15.33 8.48
C SER A 24 10.06 14.07 8.86
N GLN A 25 9.04 14.30 9.66
CA GLN A 25 8.17 13.31 10.28
C GLN A 25 6.78 13.42 9.69
N CYS A 26 6.36 12.53 8.84
CA CYS A 26 4.96 12.15 8.71
C CYS A 26 4.82 10.73 8.19
N ALA A 27 4.64 9.81 9.12
CA ALA A 27 4.48 8.39 8.78
C ALA A 27 3.03 7.93 8.79
N CYS A 28 2.09 8.80 9.20
CA CYS A 28 0.74 8.41 9.55
C CYS A 28 -0.18 8.18 8.35
N CYS A 29 0.09 8.87 7.24
CA CYS A 29 -0.75 8.78 6.06
C CYS A 29 -0.26 7.80 5.02
N ALA A 30 0.87 7.14 5.25
CA ALA A 30 1.41 6.17 4.30
C ALA A 30 0.54 4.91 4.30
N GLY A 31 -0.54 5.00 3.57
CA GLY A 31 -1.39 3.95 3.05
C GLY A 31 -1.28 2.57 3.68
N ALA A 32 -1.83 2.38 4.89
CA ALA A 32 -2.21 1.04 5.34
C ALA A 32 -3.40 0.49 4.53
N GLY A 33 -3.95 1.33 3.62
CA GLY A 33 -5.11 1.02 2.82
C GLY A 33 -4.94 -0.12 1.82
N ILE A 34 -6.04 -0.62 1.34
CA ILE A 34 -6.18 -1.69 0.33
C ILE A 34 -5.34 -1.44 -0.93
N GLY A 35 -5.00 -0.19 -1.25
CA GLY A 35 -4.14 0.17 -2.38
C GLY A 35 -2.65 -0.15 -2.19
N SER A 36 -2.19 -0.39 -0.96
CA SER A 36 -0.78 -0.62 -0.65
C SER A 36 -0.35 -2.09 -0.73
N SER A 37 -1.24 -3.00 -1.06
CA SER A 37 -0.98 -4.43 -1.10
C SER A 37 -0.29 -4.86 -2.39
N ASN A 38 1.03 -4.76 -2.43
CA ASN A 38 1.86 -5.08 -3.60
C ASN A 38 1.84 -6.56 -4.02
N GLY A 39 1.37 -7.45 -3.17
CA GLY A 39 1.41 -8.90 -3.44
C GLY A 39 0.08 -9.54 -3.75
N ASP A 40 -1.02 -8.91 -3.38
CA ASP A 40 -2.30 -9.59 -3.28
C ASP A 40 -3.02 -9.74 -4.61
N TYR A 41 -2.78 -8.81 -5.50
CA TYR A 41 -3.44 -8.82 -6.80
C TYR A 41 -2.80 -9.80 -7.79
N ASN A 42 -1.59 -10.29 -7.53
CA ASN A 42 -0.94 -11.30 -8.36
C ASN A 42 -1.74 -12.61 -8.43
N ASN A 43 -2.70 -12.81 -7.51
CA ASN A 43 -3.59 -13.97 -7.51
C ASN A 43 -4.91 -13.75 -8.25
N GLY A 44 -5.10 -12.65 -8.95
CA GLY A 44 -6.31 -12.40 -9.73
C GLY A 44 -7.52 -11.94 -8.91
N PHE A 45 -7.34 -11.50 -7.67
CA PHE A 45 -8.43 -11.06 -6.77
C PHE A 45 -8.92 -9.64 -7.06
N LEU A 46 -9.15 -9.29 -8.31
CA LEU A 46 -9.79 -8.02 -8.65
C LEU A 46 -11.19 -7.94 -8.05
N THR A 47 -11.99 -8.99 -8.25
CA THR A 47 -13.32 -9.12 -7.66
C THR A 47 -13.57 -10.58 -7.27
N LEU A 48 -14.27 -10.78 -6.19
CA LEU A 48 -14.69 -12.09 -5.72
C LEU A 48 -15.94 -12.57 -6.48
N ASN A 49 -16.17 -13.88 -6.51
CA ASN A 49 -17.43 -14.46 -6.99
C ASN A 49 -18.57 -14.13 -6.02
N LYS A 50 -19.80 -14.21 -6.53
CA LYS A 50 -21.01 -13.99 -5.70
C LYS A 50 -21.01 -14.87 -4.46
N LYS A 51 -21.25 -14.27 -3.30
CA LYS A 51 -21.30 -14.91 -1.97
C LYS A 51 -19.96 -15.45 -1.47
N GLN A 52 -18.87 -15.17 -2.14
CA GLN A 52 -17.53 -15.55 -1.70
C GLN A 52 -16.99 -14.55 -0.69
N TRP A 53 -16.28 -15.04 0.31
CA TRP A 53 -15.61 -14.24 1.32
C TRP A 53 -14.11 -14.43 1.23
N LEU A 54 -13.37 -13.38 1.47
CA LEU A 54 -11.93 -13.38 1.72
C LEU A 54 -11.68 -12.65 3.04
N VAL A 55 -10.98 -13.31 3.95
CA VAL A 55 -10.46 -12.70 5.18
C VAL A 55 -8.94 -12.56 5.02
N GLU A 56 -8.41 -11.41 5.39
CA GLU A 56 -7.01 -11.06 5.20
C GLU A 56 -6.42 -10.43 6.46
N ALA A 57 -5.15 -10.71 6.72
CA ALA A 57 -4.37 -10.04 7.74
C ALA A 57 -2.96 -9.78 7.20
N TYR A 58 -2.40 -8.61 7.55
CA TYR A 58 -1.06 -8.16 7.14
C TYR A 58 -0.29 -7.66 8.33
N GLY A 59 1.03 -7.88 8.28
CA GLY A 59 2.00 -7.14 9.06
C GLY A 59 2.95 -6.41 8.12
N ASP A 60 3.11 -5.11 8.27
CA ASP A 60 3.97 -4.24 7.46
C ASP A 60 4.97 -3.54 8.39
N TYR A 61 6.24 -3.97 8.33
CA TYR A 61 7.34 -3.32 9.02
C TYR A 61 7.98 -2.29 8.10
N ARG A 62 8.18 -1.07 8.60
CA ARG A 62 8.79 0.05 7.89
C ARG A 62 9.92 0.63 8.74
N SER A 63 11.11 0.66 8.18
CA SER A 63 12.21 1.43 8.74
C SER A 63 12.19 2.86 8.19
N ILE A 64 12.72 3.79 8.95
CA ILE A 64 12.91 5.18 8.55
C ILE A 64 14.39 5.46 8.70
N LYS A 65 15.01 6.10 7.73
CA LYS A 65 16.43 6.40 7.78
C LYS A 65 16.63 7.63 8.64
N ASP A 66 17.61 7.57 9.52
CA ASP A 66 18.11 8.76 10.18
C ASP A 66 18.88 9.61 9.16
N ALA A 67 18.44 10.82 8.95
CA ALA A 67 19.08 11.74 8.03
C ALA A 67 20.13 12.64 8.71
N GLY A 68 20.46 12.37 9.97
CA GLY A 68 21.45 13.13 10.75
C GLY A 68 20.90 14.48 11.20
N ALA A 69 19.71 14.50 11.79
CA ALA A 69 19.18 15.71 12.42
C ALA A 69 20.17 16.28 13.44
N PRO A 70 20.29 17.61 13.56
CA PRO A 70 21.03 18.22 14.65
C PRO A 70 20.41 17.83 15.98
N GLU A 71 21.28 17.53 16.93
CA GLU A 71 21.03 16.97 18.23
C GLU A 71 19.96 17.68 19.07
N GLU A 72 19.31 16.89 19.88
CA GLU A 72 18.78 17.07 21.23
C GLU A 72 17.29 17.24 21.44
N ASP A 73 16.44 17.76 20.52
CA ASP A 73 15.05 18.04 20.89
C ASP A 73 13.92 17.47 20.00
N GLU A 74 14.19 16.80 18.88
CA GLU A 74 13.13 16.26 18.02
C GLU A 74 12.94 14.76 18.17
N LYS A 75 11.69 14.35 18.47
CA LYS A 75 11.23 12.96 18.46
C LYS A 75 11.17 12.43 17.04
N LEU A 76 12.26 11.81 16.59
CA LEU A 76 12.35 11.22 15.27
C LEU A 76 11.67 9.84 15.25
N LEU A 77 10.70 9.64 14.36
CA LEU A 77 10.15 8.33 14.07
C LEU A 77 11.25 7.46 13.42
N THR A 78 11.57 6.34 14.04
CA THR A 78 12.64 5.44 13.58
C THR A 78 12.10 4.16 12.95
N LYS A 79 10.96 3.69 13.43
CA LYS A 79 10.33 2.44 12.95
C LYS A 79 8.82 2.52 13.07
N MET A 80 8.13 1.86 12.14
CA MET A 80 6.69 1.69 12.19
C MET A 80 6.34 0.24 11.91
N PHE A 81 5.38 -0.29 12.65
CA PHE A 81 4.74 -1.56 12.34
C PHE A 81 3.24 -1.34 12.19
N ILE A 82 2.67 -1.80 11.08
CA ILE A 82 1.23 -1.71 10.81
C ILE A 82 0.70 -3.13 10.68
N GLY A 83 -0.14 -3.54 11.63
CA GLY A 83 -0.96 -4.74 11.53
C GLY A 83 -2.30 -4.37 10.92
N SER A 84 -2.76 -5.03 9.87
CA SER A 84 -4.05 -4.75 9.26
C SER A 84 -4.89 -6.02 9.17
N ALA A 85 -6.18 -5.90 9.50
CA ALA A 85 -7.16 -6.97 9.31
C ALA A 85 -8.24 -6.50 8.33
N GLY A 86 -8.62 -7.38 7.39
CA GLY A 86 -9.60 -7.02 6.38
C GLY A 86 -10.54 -8.17 6.03
N VAL A 87 -11.68 -7.78 5.47
CA VAL A 87 -12.68 -8.69 4.93
C VAL A 87 -13.16 -8.18 3.59
N ARG A 88 -13.35 -9.10 2.64
CA ARG A 88 -13.96 -8.82 1.33
C ARG A 88 -15.10 -9.77 1.08
N TYR A 89 -16.16 -9.24 0.46
CA TYR A 89 -17.37 -9.99 0.12
C TYR A 89 -17.79 -9.74 -1.32
N GLY A 90 -17.93 -10.82 -2.08
CA GLY A 90 -18.47 -10.79 -3.44
C GLY A 90 -19.99 -10.62 -3.41
N LEU A 91 -20.47 -9.40 -3.62
CA LEU A 91 -21.91 -9.10 -3.67
C LEU A 91 -22.54 -9.77 -4.91
N ASN A 92 -21.86 -9.66 -6.03
CA ASN A 92 -22.19 -10.31 -7.28
C ASN A 92 -20.91 -10.55 -8.12
N GLN A 93 -21.03 -10.99 -9.38
CA GLN A 93 -19.87 -11.26 -10.25
C GLN A 93 -19.09 -9.99 -10.68
N HIS A 94 -19.63 -8.79 -10.42
CA HIS A 94 -19.06 -7.52 -10.85
C HIS A 94 -18.67 -6.62 -9.68
N VAL A 95 -19.19 -6.88 -8.47
CA VAL A 95 -19.01 -5.98 -7.31
C VAL A 95 -18.49 -6.76 -6.13
N THR A 96 -17.38 -6.31 -5.56
CA THR A 96 -16.83 -6.78 -4.28
C THR A 96 -16.80 -5.62 -3.29
N LEU A 97 -17.34 -5.83 -2.11
CA LEU A 97 -17.24 -4.91 -0.98
C LEU A 97 -16.05 -5.34 -0.11
N SER A 98 -15.34 -4.36 0.45
CA SER A 98 -14.17 -4.59 1.28
C SER A 98 -14.13 -3.63 2.46
N ALA A 99 -13.68 -4.12 3.60
CA ALA A 99 -13.38 -3.33 4.78
C ALA A 99 -11.98 -3.70 5.28
N LEU A 100 -11.18 -2.71 5.68
CA LEU A 100 -9.83 -2.90 6.21
C LEU A 100 -9.64 -2.00 7.43
N LEU A 101 -9.18 -2.58 8.53
CA LEU A 101 -8.87 -1.87 9.77
C LEU A 101 -7.38 -2.04 10.10
N PRO A 102 -6.59 -0.96 10.11
CA PRO A 102 -5.20 -0.98 10.52
C PRO A 102 -5.04 -0.79 12.04
N TYR A 103 -4.00 -1.37 12.60
CA TYR A 103 -3.48 -1.08 13.93
C TYR A 103 -2.02 -0.71 13.81
N VAL A 104 -1.65 0.48 14.25
CA VAL A 104 -0.33 1.07 14.03
C VAL A 104 0.46 1.10 15.32
N PHE A 105 1.73 0.71 15.25
CA PHE A 105 2.75 0.88 16.28
C PHE A 105 3.84 1.78 15.73
N LEU A 106 4.09 2.87 16.41
CA LEU A 106 5.10 3.86 16.09
C LEU A 106 6.19 3.83 17.15
N HIS A 107 7.43 3.75 16.71
CA HIS A 107 8.59 3.79 17.61
C HIS A 107 9.42 5.02 17.26
N THR A 108 9.58 5.89 18.25
CA THR A 108 10.40 7.11 18.16
C THR A 108 11.58 7.00 19.13
N ASN A 109 12.53 7.93 19.06
CA ASN A 109 13.67 8.02 19.97
C ASN A 109 13.24 8.15 21.43
N ASN A 110 12.09 8.80 21.69
CA ASN A 110 11.65 9.21 23.02
C ASN A 110 10.44 8.44 23.54
N GLY A 111 9.94 7.45 22.79
CA GLY A 111 8.79 6.64 23.22
C GLY A 111 8.09 5.89 22.09
N ASN A 112 7.01 5.24 22.45
CA ASN A 112 6.19 4.46 21.53
C ASN A 112 4.77 5.00 21.55
N ASP A 113 4.14 5.09 20.37
CA ASP A 113 2.72 5.34 20.23
C ASP A 113 2.05 4.17 19.49
N LYS A 114 0.76 3.92 19.76
CA LYS A 114 0.02 2.83 19.13
C LYS A 114 -1.48 3.09 19.19
N GLY A 115 -2.19 2.58 18.19
CA GLY A 115 -3.65 2.68 18.17
C GLY A 115 -4.25 2.08 16.91
N PHE A 116 -5.59 1.99 16.89
CA PHE A 116 -6.31 1.73 15.66
C PHE A 116 -6.26 2.94 14.76
N GLY A 117 -5.97 2.71 13.49
CA GLY A 117 -6.14 3.71 12.45
C GLY A 117 -7.59 3.80 11.99
N ASP A 118 -7.81 4.58 10.95
CA ASP A 118 -9.12 4.78 10.38
C ASP A 118 -9.56 3.57 9.53
N LEU A 119 -10.86 3.29 9.52
CA LEU A 119 -11.46 2.17 8.80
C LEU A 119 -11.62 2.53 7.32
N ASP A 120 -11.00 1.75 6.45
CA ASP A 120 -11.20 1.84 5.00
C ASP A 120 -12.36 0.97 4.54
N LEU A 121 -13.30 1.56 3.81
CA LEU A 121 -14.39 0.87 3.12
C LEU A 121 -14.29 1.07 1.61
N PHE A 122 -14.37 -0.02 0.84
CA PHE A 122 -14.30 0.01 -0.62
C PHE A 122 -15.38 -0.81 -1.30
N ALA A 123 -15.79 -0.34 -2.47
CA ALA A 123 -16.45 -1.14 -3.48
C ALA A 123 -15.55 -1.24 -4.72
N THR A 124 -15.28 -2.45 -5.17
CA THR A 124 -14.53 -2.73 -6.40
C THR A 124 -15.49 -3.20 -7.47
N PHE A 125 -15.51 -2.50 -8.60
CA PHE A 125 -16.40 -2.74 -9.74
C PHE A 125 -15.61 -3.30 -10.91
N LYS A 126 -15.88 -4.51 -11.34
CA LYS A 126 -15.30 -5.13 -12.53
C LYS A 126 -15.88 -4.47 -13.78
N LEU A 127 -15.07 -3.72 -14.50
CA LEU A 127 -15.48 -3.03 -15.74
C LEU A 127 -15.30 -3.94 -16.96
N LEU A 128 -14.20 -4.68 -17.02
CA LEU A 128 -13.88 -5.56 -18.14
C LEU A 128 -13.20 -6.83 -17.63
N SER A 129 -13.57 -7.97 -18.21
CA SER A 129 -12.84 -9.23 -18.07
C SER A 129 -12.96 -9.98 -19.39
N LYS A 130 -11.95 -9.83 -20.25
CA LYS A 130 -11.93 -10.46 -21.59
C LYS A 130 -10.50 -10.83 -21.96
N ASN A 131 -10.32 -12.04 -22.51
CA ASN A 131 -9.02 -12.53 -22.95
C ASN A 131 -7.92 -12.40 -21.88
N ASN A 132 -8.25 -12.70 -20.61
CA ASN A 132 -7.36 -12.56 -19.45
C ASN A 132 -6.90 -11.11 -19.18
N LEU A 133 -7.47 -10.12 -19.81
CA LEU A 133 -7.36 -8.71 -19.45
C LEU A 133 -8.52 -8.39 -18.51
N ASN A 134 -8.19 -7.87 -17.35
CA ASN A 134 -9.17 -7.44 -16.36
C ASN A 134 -8.95 -5.96 -16.03
N ILE A 135 -10.04 -5.23 -15.96
CA ILE A 135 -10.07 -3.82 -15.57
C ILE A 135 -11.12 -3.67 -14.49
N ALA A 136 -10.76 -3.06 -13.37
CA ALA A 136 -11.69 -2.76 -12.29
C ALA A 136 -11.49 -1.33 -11.79
N PHE A 137 -12.60 -0.70 -11.42
CA PHE A 137 -12.64 0.59 -10.75
C PHE A 137 -12.90 0.37 -9.25
N GLN A 138 -12.28 1.19 -8.42
CA GLN A 138 -12.51 1.20 -6.97
C GLN A 138 -13.06 2.56 -6.56
N ALA A 139 -14.05 2.54 -5.68
CA ALA A 139 -14.51 3.71 -4.94
C ALA A 139 -14.60 3.35 -3.47
N GLY A 140 -14.20 4.26 -2.59
CA GLY A 140 -14.17 4.00 -1.16
C GLY A 140 -14.18 5.26 -0.34
N ILE A 141 -14.17 5.06 0.96
CA ILE A 141 -14.09 6.12 1.96
C ILE A 141 -13.32 5.59 3.17
N GLU A 142 -12.42 6.39 3.68
CA GLU A 142 -11.83 6.22 5.01
C GLU A 142 -12.75 6.88 6.03
N LEU A 143 -13.05 6.18 7.12
CA LEU A 143 -13.94 6.65 8.18
C LEU A 143 -13.13 6.98 9.44
N PRO A 144 -13.42 8.08 10.16
CA PRO A 144 -12.68 8.50 11.35
C PRO A 144 -12.99 7.62 12.55
N THR A 145 -12.48 6.40 12.54
CA THR A 145 -12.69 5.41 13.61
C THR A 145 -11.51 5.33 14.58
N SER A 146 -10.42 6.01 14.28
CA SER A 146 -9.26 6.07 15.16
C SER A 146 -9.53 6.93 16.39
N GLU A 147 -9.04 6.48 17.55
CA GLU A 147 -9.01 7.28 18.78
C GLU A 147 -7.69 8.10 18.82
N SER A 148 -7.39 8.84 17.79
CA SER A 148 -6.18 9.67 17.80
C SER A 148 -6.32 10.76 18.86
N LYS A 149 -5.83 10.47 20.04
CA LYS A 149 -5.50 11.50 21.01
C LYS A 149 -4.17 12.08 20.53
N PRO A 150 -4.05 13.43 20.41
CA PRO A 150 -2.75 14.03 20.24
C PRO A 150 -1.85 13.42 21.31
N SER A 151 -0.74 12.80 20.92
CA SER A 151 0.20 12.27 21.88
C SER A 151 0.60 13.42 22.79
N SER A 152 0.51 13.24 24.10
CA SER A 152 0.82 14.27 25.11
C SER A 152 2.33 14.54 25.23
N PHE A 153 3.08 14.22 24.20
CA PHE A 153 4.50 14.44 24.11
C PHE A 153 4.74 15.70 23.27
N ASP A 154 5.19 16.74 23.93
CA ASP A 154 5.69 18.02 23.41
C ASP A 154 5.71 18.17 21.86
N ASN A 155 4.72 18.85 21.32
CA ASN A 155 4.59 19.46 19.99
C ASN A 155 4.84 18.62 18.71
N THR A 156 5.17 17.34 18.78
CA THR A 156 5.26 16.47 17.60
C THR A 156 4.21 15.38 17.68
N THR A 157 3.02 15.66 17.16
CA THR A 157 1.89 14.75 17.19
C THR A 157 2.05 13.68 16.12
N VAL A 158 2.45 12.47 16.53
CA VAL A 158 2.35 11.31 15.64
C VAL A 158 0.91 10.82 15.68
N ILE A 159 0.16 11.11 14.63
CA ILE A 159 -1.27 10.78 14.54
C ILE A 159 -1.42 9.40 13.91
N VAL A 160 -2.15 8.50 14.58
CA VAL A 160 -2.40 7.13 14.11
C VAL A 160 -3.50 7.08 13.05
N GLY A 161 -4.48 7.97 13.10
CA GLY A 161 -5.52 8.17 12.10
C GLY A 161 -5.78 9.65 11.84
N SER A 162 -6.42 9.97 10.74
CA SER A 162 -6.67 11.37 10.33
C SER A 162 -7.84 12.01 11.09
N GLY A 163 -8.79 11.20 11.52
CA GLY A 163 -10.06 11.71 12.08
C GLY A 163 -10.96 12.37 11.04
N SER A 164 -10.72 12.15 9.75
CA SER A 164 -11.44 12.75 8.64
C SER A 164 -12.21 11.71 7.82
N TYR A 165 -13.18 12.18 7.02
CA TYR A 165 -13.91 11.35 6.05
C TYR A 165 -13.26 11.52 4.67
N ASP A 166 -12.42 10.58 4.27
CA ASP A 166 -11.57 10.75 3.10
C ASP A 166 -12.05 9.86 1.94
N PRO A 167 -12.72 10.42 0.92
CA PRO A 167 -13.14 9.67 -0.24
C PRO A 167 -11.92 9.22 -1.06
N MET A 168 -12.04 8.00 -1.62
CA MET A 168 -10.99 7.35 -2.40
C MET A 168 -11.53 6.83 -3.72
N VAL A 169 -10.70 6.93 -4.76
CA VAL A 169 -10.98 6.34 -6.06
C VAL A 169 -9.73 5.64 -6.59
N GLY A 170 -9.91 4.55 -7.32
CA GLY A 170 -8.81 3.79 -7.86
C GLY A 170 -9.14 3.06 -9.15
N LEU A 171 -8.09 2.68 -9.87
CA LEU A 171 -8.17 1.88 -11.07
C LEU A 171 -7.18 0.72 -10.95
N ILE A 172 -7.63 -0.47 -11.36
CA ILE A 172 -6.82 -1.68 -11.39
C ILE A 172 -6.88 -2.26 -12.79
N VAL A 173 -5.73 -2.58 -13.35
CA VAL A 173 -5.60 -3.25 -14.63
C VAL A 173 -4.68 -4.44 -14.46
N SER A 174 -5.09 -5.61 -14.91
CA SER A 174 -4.23 -6.79 -14.94
C SER A 174 -4.37 -7.57 -16.22
N LYS A 175 -3.26 -8.14 -16.66
CA LYS A 175 -3.21 -9.05 -17.80
C LYS A 175 -2.48 -10.33 -17.36
N ASN A 176 -3.16 -11.45 -17.53
CA ASN A 176 -2.65 -12.76 -17.16
C ASN A 176 -2.36 -13.60 -18.41
N TRP A 177 -1.25 -14.30 -18.40
CA TRP A 177 -0.92 -15.39 -19.32
C TRP A 177 -0.77 -16.68 -18.51
N GLU A 178 -0.38 -17.77 -19.12
CA GLU A 178 -0.32 -19.07 -18.40
C GLU A 178 0.49 -19.01 -17.09
N ARG A 179 1.70 -18.48 -17.13
CA ARG A 179 2.59 -18.38 -15.96
C ARG A 179 2.96 -16.96 -15.59
N ILE A 180 2.64 -16.00 -16.43
CA ILE A 180 3.04 -14.60 -16.30
C ILE A 180 1.79 -13.76 -15.99
N SER A 181 1.93 -12.83 -15.09
CA SER A 181 0.92 -11.80 -14.84
C SER A 181 1.58 -10.43 -14.74
N ILE A 182 0.94 -9.43 -15.35
CA ILE A 182 1.31 -8.02 -15.21
C ILE A 182 0.11 -7.30 -14.62
N GLN A 183 0.38 -6.45 -13.65
CA GLN A 183 -0.66 -5.66 -13.00
C GLN A 183 -0.19 -4.24 -12.74
N GLY A 184 -1.10 -3.30 -12.92
CA GLY A 184 -0.97 -1.93 -12.47
C GLY A 184 -2.19 -1.51 -11.68
N ASN A 185 -2.01 -0.73 -10.64
CA ASN A 185 -3.11 -0.06 -9.96
C ASN A 185 -2.70 1.34 -9.51
N THR A 186 -3.69 2.21 -9.44
CA THR A 186 -3.57 3.53 -8.85
C THR A 186 -4.72 3.76 -7.89
N LEU A 187 -4.44 4.48 -6.81
CA LEU A 187 -5.42 4.94 -5.84
C LEU A 187 -5.17 6.41 -5.54
N PHE A 188 -6.21 7.19 -5.49
CA PHE A 188 -6.19 8.58 -5.03
C PHE A 188 -7.15 8.73 -3.85
N LYS A 189 -6.65 9.28 -2.73
CA LYS A 189 -7.39 9.63 -1.53
C LYS A 189 -7.42 11.15 -1.41
N LYS A 190 -8.63 11.71 -1.39
CA LYS A 190 -8.85 13.13 -1.13
C LYS A 190 -9.05 13.29 0.37
N THR A 191 -8.07 13.87 1.04
CA THR A 191 -8.17 14.12 2.48
C THR A 191 -9.06 15.33 2.77
N THR A 192 -9.88 15.23 3.80
CA THR A 192 -10.69 16.32 4.33
C THR A 192 -10.11 16.80 5.67
N LYS A 193 -10.72 17.80 6.30
CA LYS A 193 -10.29 18.26 7.62
C LYS A 193 -10.61 17.19 8.68
N GLY A 194 -9.62 16.83 9.45
CA GLY A 194 -9.68 15.86 10.53
C GLY A 194 -9.53 16.48 11.91
N PHE A 195 -8.79 15.82 12.81
CA PHE A 195 -8.57 16.30 14.16
C PHE A 195 -7.94 17.69 14.17
N ASN A 196 -8.45 18.56 15.04
CA ASN A 196 -8.00 19.96 15.23
C ASN A 196 -8.10 20.80 13.94
N ASP A 197 -9.05 20.49 13.05
CA ASP A 197 -9.19 21.14 11.74
C ASP A 197 -7.97 21.00 10.83
N ASN A 198 -7.07 20.07 11.13
CA ASN A 198 -5.88 19.81 10.35
C ASN A 198 -6.20 19.05 9.06
N TYR A 199 -5.47 19.36 8.02
CA TYR A 199 -5.54 18.72 6.71
C TYR A 199 -4.27 17.90 6.48
N TYR A 200 -4.40 16.56 6.43
CA TYR A 200 -3.25 15.62 6.40
C TYR A 200 -2.67 15.35 5.01
N GLY A 201 -3.06 16.13 4.01
CA GLY A 201 -2.58 16.00 2.65
C GLY A 201 -3.26 14.90 1.84
N ASN A 202 -3.49 15.16 0.55
CA ASN A 202 -4.00 14.16 -0.37
C ASN A 202 -2.96 13.07 -0.60
N LEU A 203 -3.39 11.83 -0.81
CA LEU A 203 -2.52 10.69 -1.05
C LEU A 203 -2.77 10.12 -2.45
N SER A 204 -1.71 9.89 -3.21
CA SER A 204 -1.77 9.14 -4.46
C SER A 204 -0.80 7.97 -4.41
N ILE A 205 -1.29 6.79 -4.73
CA ILE A 205 -0.52 5.54 -4.77
C ILE A 205 -0.50 5.01 -6.19
N GLN A 206 0.67 4.60 -6.68
CA GLN A 206 0.83 3.92 -7.95
C GLN A 206 1.61 2.63 -7.72
N ASN A 207 1.14 1.56 -8.32
CA ASN A 207 1.79 0.26 -8.22
C ASN A 207 1.82 -0.42 -9.58
N PHE A 208 2.97 -0.98 -9.92
CA PHE A 208 3.16 -1.82 -11.09
C PHE A 208 3.92 -3.07 -10.69
N SER A 209 3.42 -4.24 -11.08
CA SER A 209 4.06 -5.52 -10.75
C SER A 209 4.02 -6.48 -11.92
N PHE A 210 5.08 -7.28 -11.99
CA PHE A 210 5.22 -8.44 -12.84
C PHE A 210 5.36 -9.68 -11.95
N SER A 211 4.63 -10.74 -12.24
CA SER A 211 4.76 -12.00 -11.52
C SER A 211 4.96 -13.20 -12.43
N TYR A 212 5.69 -14.17 -11.93
CA TYR A 212 5.93 -15.45 -12.58
C TYR A 212 5.58 -16.61 -11.64
N ARG A 213 4.76 -17.54 -12.12
CA ARG A 213 4.39 -18.73 -11.36
C ARG A 213 5.42 -19.82 -11.54
N LEU A 214 6.07 -20.20 -10.45
CA LEU A 214 7.07 -21.26 -10.39
C LEU A 214 6.42 -22.63 -10.30
N LEU A 215 5.40 -22.79 -9.43
CA LEU A 215 4.69 -24.04 -9.16
C LEU A 215 3.18 -23.81 -9.26
N GLY A 216 2.45 -24.88 -9.61
CA GLY A 216 0.99 -24.88 -9.76
C GLY A 216 0.51 -24.67 -11.20
N SER A 217 -0.74 -25.04 -11.48
CA SER A 217 -1.35 -24.90 -12.80
C SER A 217 -1.88 -23.49 -13.07
N ALA A 218 -2.09 -23.15 -14.34
CA ALA A 218 -2.70 -21.86 -14.74
C ALA A 218 -4.09 -21.65 -14.13
N ASN A 219 -4.80 -22.72 -13.84
CA ASN A 219 -6.15 -22.71 -13.28
C ASN A 219 -6.17 -22.53 -11.75
N SER A 220 -5.03 -22.61 -11.06
CA SER A 220 -4.95 -22.44 -9.60
C SER A 220 -5.18 -21.00 -9.13
N CYS A 221 -5.14 -20.04 -10.04
CA CYS A 221 -5.46 -18.62 -9.76
C CYS A 221 -6.88 -18.22 -10.17
N SER A 222 -7.66 -19.11 -10.78
CA SER A 222 -9.07 -18.82 -11.02
C SER A 222 -9.85 -19.08 -9.73
N ILE A 223 -10.55 -18.06 -9.26
CA ILE A 223 -11.47 -18.09 -8.12
C ILE A 223 -12.71 -18.97 -8.42
N ASP A 224 -12.60 -19.86 -9.36
CA ASP A 224 -13.68 -20.79 -9.65
C ASP A 224 -13.71 -21.88 -8.59
N SER A 225 -14.56 -21.65 -7.58
CA SER A 225 -14.80 -22.55 -6.46
C SER A 225 -15.34 -23.95 -6.86
N SER A 226 -15.65 -24.15 -8.15
CA SER A 226 -16.12 -25.44 -8.68
C SER A 226 -14.99 -26.46 -8.89
N LYS A 227 -13.73 -26.01 -9.00
CA LYS A 227 -12.57 -26.90 -9.08
C LYS A 227 -11.83 -26.91 -7.74
N LYS A 228 -11.95 -28.00 -7.00
CA LYS A 228 -11.13 -28.33 -5.82
C LYS A 228 -9.65 -28.37 -6.22
N SER A 229 -8.96 -27.24 -6.26
CA SER A 229 -7.51 -27.23 -6.38
C SER A 229 -6.90 -27.45 -5.00
N ASN A 230 -6.58 -28.69 -4.69
CA ASN A 230 -5.69 -29.03 -3.57
C ASN A 230 -4.22 -28.72 -3.90
N GLU A 231 -3.97 -27.97 -4.96
CA GLU A 231 -2.64 -27.75 -5.51
C GLU A 231 -1.91 -26.64 -4.76
N LEU A 232 -0.66 -26.94 -4.48
CA LEU A 232 0.33 -25.97 -4.05
C LEU A 232 0.66 -25.05 -5.23
N SER A 233 0.62 -23.74 -5.01
CA SER A 233 1.07 -22.74 -5.99
C SER A 233 2.10 -21.84 -5.36
N LEU A 234 3.19 -21.58 -6.08
CA LEU A 234 4.24 -20.64 -5.70
C LEU A 234 4.49 -19.67 -6.84
N SER A 235 4.41 -18.39 -6.56
CA SER A 235 4.73 -17.31 -7.48
C SER A 235 5.81 -16.42 -6.90
N ILE A 236 6.66 -15.88 -7.77
CA ILE A 236 7.56 -14.77 -7.45
C ILE A 236 7.07 -13.53 -8.18
N PHE A 237 7.28 -12.38 -7.60
CA PHE A 237 6.93 -11.12 -8.24
C PHE A 237 7.95 -10.03 -7.95
N GLY A 238 7.99 -9.05 -8.83
CA GLY A 238 8.78 -7.84 -8.67
C GLY A 238 8.04 -6.66 -9.28
N GLY A 239 8.35 -5.46 -8.81
CA GLY A 239 7.63 -4.29 -9.32
C GLY A 239 8.07 -2.98 -8.70
N TYR A 240 7.28 -1.96 -8.98
CA TYR A 240 7.45 -0.60 -8.47
C TYR A 240 6.22 -0.18 -7.69
N TYR A 241 6.44 0.48 -6.56
CA TYR A 241 5.43 1.13 -5.75
C TYR A 241 5.83 2.59 -5.53
N GLY A 242 4.95 3.51 -5.89
CA GLY A 242 5.12 4.94 -5.65
C GLY A 242 4.01 5.46 -4.75
N GLU A 243 4.36 6.34 -3.82
CA GLU A 243 3.41 7.08 -3.00
C GLU A 243 3.75 8.58 -3.03
N TRP A 244 2.75 9.38 -3.34
CA TRP A 244 2.81 10.83 -3.26
C TRP A 244 1.85 11.30 -2.18
N LEU A 245 2.35 12.06 -1.24
CA LEU A 245 1.60 12.71 -0.18
C LEU A 245 1.73 14.22 -0.33
N ASP A 246 0.60 14.91 -0.34
CA ASP A 246 0.55 16.38 -0.35
C ASP A 246 0.97 16.94 1.01
N LYS A 247 1.21 18.26 1.07
CA LYS A 247 1.61 18.92 2.31
C LYS A 247 0.48 18.94 3.34
N LEU A 248 0.86 18.78 4.59
CA LEU A 248 0.02 18.98 5.77
C LEU A 248 -0.37 20.47 5.88
N LYS A 249 -1.56 20.74 6.40
CA LYS A 249 -1.96 22.09 6.81
C LYS A 249 -2.51 22.03 8.22
N GLU A 250 -1.96 22.85 9.08
CA GLU A 250 -2.41 23.07 10.46
C GLU A 250 -3.06 24.44 10.55
N GLU A 251 -4.31 24.51 10.95
CA GLU A 251 -5.09 25.76 10.99
C GLU A 251 -5.00 26.59 9.69
N ASP A 252 -5.07 25.88 8.53
CA ASP A 252 -4.92 26.43 7.17
C ASP A 252 -3.48 26.94 6.81
N VAL A 253 -2.49 26.83 7.71
CA VAL A 253 -1.08 27.11 7.44
C VAL A 253 -0.39 25.86 6.89
N VAL A 254 0.31 26.01 5.77
CA VAL A 254 1.04 24.89 5.13
C VAL A 254 2.30 24.58 5.91
N ASP A 255 2.47 23.33 6.31
CA ASP A 255 3.74 22.83 6.83
C ASP A 255 4.69 22.52 5.66
N GLU A 256 5.71 23.35 5.47
CA GLU A 256 6.69 23.21 4.41
C GLU A 256 7.59 21.98 4.57
N ASN A 257 7.70 21.43 5.80
CA ASN A 257 8.46 20.24 6.12
C ASN A 257 7.61 18.97 6.04
N SER A 258 6.52 18.99 5.29
CA SER A 258 5.61 17.87 5.11
C SER A 258 5.37 17.56 3.63
N GLY A 259 4.75 16.41 3.36
CA GLY A 259 4.49 15.95 2.00
C GLY A 259 5.75 15.43 1.30
N TYR A 260 5.61 14.43 0.45
CA TYR A 260 6.73 13.78 -0.22
C TYR A 260 6.28 12.97 -1.45
N TYR A 261 7.27 12.58 -2.26
CA TYR A 261 7.14 11.47 -3.19
C TYR A 261 8.20 10.41 -2.86
N ALA A 262 7.74 9.19 -2.56
CA ALA A 262 8.60 8.05 -2.30
C ALA A 262 8.31 6.91 -3.29
N GLY A 263 9.37 6.36 -3.88
CA GLY A 263 9.30 5.23 -4.80
C GLY A 263 10.10 4.05 -4.26
N PHE A 264 9.54 2.83 -4.41
CA PHE A 264 10.13 1.59 -3.90
C PHE A 264 10.21 0.55 -5.01
N PHE A 265 11.32 -0.14 -5.09
CA PHE A 265 11.41 -1.40 -5.80
C PHE A 265 10.96 -2.53 -4.88
N ASN A 266 10.00 -3.34 -5.35
CA ASN A 266 9.44 -4.45 -4.60
C ASN A 266 9.87 -5.78 -5.20
N ILE A 267 10.16 -6.74 -4.33
CA ILE A 267 10.33 -8.15 -4.69
C ILE A 267 9.62 -9.00 -3.66
N GLY A 268 9.02 -10.09 -4.10
CA GLY A 268 8.30 -10.96 -3.17
C GLY A 268 7.92 -12.30 -3.73
N THR A 269 7.29 -13.08 -2.86
CA THR A 269 6.76 -14.40 -3.17
C THR A 269 5.35 -14.53 -2.64
N ASN A 270 4.55 -15.36 -3.29
CA ASN A 270 3.25 -15.75 -2.78
C ASN A 270 3.10 -17.27 -2.85
N LEU A 271 2.96 -17.87 -1.68
CA LEU A 271 2.67 -19.29 -1.51
C LEU A 271 1.18 -19.47 -1.28
N SER A 272 0.51 -20.23 -2.15
CA SER A 272 -0.91 -20.57 -1.98
C SER A 272 -1.06 -22.06 -1.76
N ILE A 273 -1.82 -22.42 -0.72
CA ILE A 273 -2.10 -23.81 -0.34
C ILE A 273 -3.60 -23.92 -0.08
N LYS A 274 -4.33 -24.66 -0.90
CA LYS A 274 -5.79 -24.80 -0.81
C LYS A 274 -6.47 -23.41 -0.82
N LYS A 275 -7.09 -23.05 0.29
CA LYS A 275 -7.82 -21.79 0.50
C LYS A 275 -6.98 -20.69 1.15
N TYR A 276 -5.71 -20.95 1.45
CA TYR A 276 -4.81 -20.01 2.09
C TYR A 276 -3.78 -19.46 1.11
N SER A 277 -3.38 -18.23 1.31
CA SER A 277 -2.31 -17.56 0.57
C SER A 277 -1.43 -16.78 1.53
N PHE A 278 -0.11 -16.83 1.33
CA PHE A 278 0.92 -16.27 2.20
C PHE A 278 1.86 -15.41 1.38
N PRO A 279 1.50 -14.15 1.08
CA PRO A 279 2.41 -13.22 0.41
C PRO A 279 3.49 -12.71 1.37
N VAL A 280 4.71 -12.59 0.83
CA VAL A 280 5.86 -11.95 1.48
C VAL A 280 6.43 -10.95 0.50
N THR A 281 6.63 -9.70 0.94
CA THR A 281 7.19 -8.63 0.10
C THR A 281 8.30 -7.90 0.85
N ALA A 282 9.42 -7.68 0.18
CA ALA A 282 10.45 -6.74 0.58
C ALA A 282 10.44 -5.54 -0.37
N SER A 283 10.52 -4.33 0.18
CA SER A 283 10.50 -3.07 -0.57
C SER A 283 11.73 -2.24 -0.21
N LEU A 284 12.47 -1.84 -1.24
CA LEU A 284 13.67 -1.00 -1.09
C LEU A 284 13.39 0.38 -1.66
N PRO A 285 13.63 1.47 -0.92
CA PRO A 285 13.44 2.82 -1.43
C PRO A 285 14.43 3.11 -2.55
N VAL A 286 13.92 3.56 -3.69
CA VAL A 286 14.71 3.94 -4.88
C VAL A 286 14.55 5.41 -5.24
N ILE A 287 13.47 6.05 -4.76
CA ILE A 287 13.22 7.48 -4.89
C ILE A 287 12.74 7.99 -3.53
N SER A 288 13.28 9.11 -3.09
CA SER A 288 12.89 9.79 -1.85
C SER A 288 12.99 11.30 -2.06
N ASN A 289 11.93 11.90 -2.59
CA ASN A 289 11.80 13.34 -2.78
C ASN A 289 10.96 13.89 -1.62
N MET A 290 11.63 14.41 -0.61
CA MET A 290 10.99 14.95 0.58
C MET A 290 10.94 16.47 0.48
N ASN A 291 9.88 17.10 0.96
CA ASN A 291 9.82 18.56 1.07
C ASN A 291 10.44 19.00 2.41
N GLY A 292 11.23 20.08 2.41
CA GLY A 292 11.84 20.60 3.63
C GLY A 292 12.70 19.58 4.37
N VAL A 293 12.60 19.59 5.70
CA VAL A 293 13.41 18.74 6.59
C VAL A 293 12.60 17.51 6.99
N GLN A 294 12.90 16.33 6.39
CA GLN A 294 12.17 15.07 6.62
C GLN A 294 13.07 13.84 6.62
N ASN A 295 12.81 12.87 7.50
CA ASN A 295 13.49 11.58 7.46
C ASN A 295 13.00 10.73 6.27
N PRO A 296 13.88 10.31 5.35
CA PRO A 296 13.47 9.53 4.20
C PRO A 296 13.07 8.10 4.61
N PRO A 297 12.12 7.49 3.87
CA PRO A 297 11.72 6.12 4.12
C PRO A 297 12.89 5.15 3.92
N GLY A 298 12.96 4.16 4.80
CA GLY A 298 13.87 3.04 4.70
C GLY A 298 13.23 1.84 3.99
N PHE A 299 13.76 0.66 4.25
CA PHE A 299 13.20 -0.57 3.71
C PHE A 299 11.89 -0.94 4.42
N ARG A 300 11.06 -1.73 3.71
CA ARG A 300 9.79 -2.26 4.24
C ARG A 300 9.76 -3.78 4.04
N ILE A 301 9.16 -4.49 4.99
CA ILE A 301 8.86 -5.92 4.88
C ILE A 301 7.40 -6.11 5.20
N ARG A 302 6.66 -6.73 4.28
CA ARG A 302 5.26 -7.07 4.46
C ARG A 302 5.06 -8.58 4.41
N LEU A 303 4.28 -9.07 5.36
CA LEU A 303 3.82 -10.45 5.45
C LEU A 303 2.31 -10.45 5.47
N GLY A 304 1.69 -11.40 4.78
CA GLY A 304 0.23 -11.52 4.76
C GLY A 304 -0.24 -12.96 4.92
N ILE A 305 -1.46 -13.10 5.36
CA ILE A 305 -2.22 -14.35 5.32
C ILE A 305 -3.63 -14.06 4.83
N PHE A 306 -4.09 -14.80 3.83
CA PHE A 306 -5.42 -14.74 3.26
C PHE A 306 -6.11 -16.07 3.36
N ARG A 307 -7.40 -16.04 3.63
CA ARG A 307 -8.24 -17.23 3.59
C ARG A 307 -9.53 -16.96 2.82
N MET A 308 -9.78 -17.80 1.83
CA MET A 308 -11.00 -17.76 1.03
C MET A 308 -12.02 -18.77 1.56
N PHE A 309 -13.31 -18.40 1.55
CA PHE A 309 -14.42 -19.22 2.03
C PHE A 309 -15.43 -19.46 0.91
#